data_9f92e30bbdf192736571606120da55ab
#
_entry.id   9f92e30bbdf192736571606120da55ab
#
_cell.length_a   1.000
_cell.length_b   1.000
_cell.length_c   1.000
_cell.angle_alpha   90.00
_cell.angle_beta   90.00
_cell.angle_gamma   90.00
#
_symmetry.space_group_name_H-M   'P 1'
#
loop_
_entity.id
_entity.type
_entity.pdbx_description
1 polymer ?
#
loop_
_entity_poly.entity_id
_entity_poly.type
_entity_poly.pdbx_seq_one_letter_code
_entity_poly.pdbx_strand_id
1 'polypeptide(L)'
;MSLCAAAWLTAGACFAQSGIGPITHSVPNARQHVGNPATVISAGFSLRNVVQGTDPLENPNGVITNFGLLNDGTLTEPDENTYLVFASNPGGPTQGYDYGRHFIFQGHENGGGKAYVTRVNLDITDPAHRVTLLTPGDSNGTTGFSSIDGSTYDPFSNSLFLTQEAGSNGGVIELSAAWPPNPHTLYGILGQGGFEGIHPDDQGNLLIIEDAGGVAVQIDPNDPNSPKAAKQPNSFVYRFIPKDRTNISAGGVLQALQVTVDGQPIVFHANDPLGDTFSQQQLDLHTLGTSWPATWVTVHDTDIDGTAPFSANAAAKAHGASPFKRPENAQFFPGSSFLTFFFDPTGDTDARSGNTPALAARGAWGSIFRVDLTADRNSGTVSIFVLGDADHSSFDNLTFSDDHTLLSAEDRGDTLHGQLNKLDSVWAFATDGSAPARRFVALGRDHTSREHGEDNEPTGLHVSAGGTSASDLPGTLNNLVNPRAFVTRQHGDNQLWEIVNNQ
;
A
#
# COMPACT_ATOMS: atom_id res chain seq x y z
N MET A 1 31.97 52.66 38.05
CA MET A 1 32.24 51.54 37.14
C MET A 1 31.10 50.56 37.26
N SER A 2 30.16 50.64 36.33
CA SER A 2 28.99 49.72 36.25
C SER A 2 29.25 48.68 35.18
N LEU A 3 29.34 47.39 35.57
CA LEU A 3 29.42 46.29 34.63
C LEU A 3 27.99 45.96 34.15
N CYS A 4 27.74 46.19 32.86
CA CYS A 4 26.59 45.58 32.17
C CYS A 4 26.97 44.15 31.79
N ALA A 5 26.27 43.16 32.40
CA ALA A 5 26.31 41.79 31.95
C ALA A 5 25.37 41.62 30.76
N ALA A 6 25.91 41.34 29.57
CA ALA A 6 25.13 40.96 28.40
C ALA A 6 24.73 39.48 28.52
N ALA A 7 23.45 39.22 28.67
CA ALA A 7 22.89 37.86 28.58
C ALA A 7 22.78 37.48 27.09
N TRP A 8 23.56 36.49 26.66
CA TRP A 8 23.38 35.84 25.38
C TRP A 8 22.17 34.87 25.45
N LEU A 9 21.08 35.26 24.85
CA LEU A 9 20.01 34.34 24.53
C LEU A 9 20.46 33.46 23.34
N THR A 10 20.86 32.24 23.62
CA THR A 10 20.99 31.22 22.57
C THR A 10 19.60 30.87 22.12
N ALA A 11 19.14 31.39 20.98
CA ALA A 11 18.00 30.84 20.26
C ALA A 11 18.39 29.40 19.85
N GLY A 12 17.88 28.41 20.55
CA GLY A 12 17.97 27.03 20.12
C GLY A 12 17.25 26.94 18.77
N ALA A 13 18.01 26.63 17.73
CA ALA A 13 17.41 26.24 16.46
C ALA A 13 16.59 24.98 16.74
N CYS A 14 15.26 25.12 16.68
CA CYS A 14 14.38 23.96 16.65
C CYS A 14 14.59 23.32 15.28
N PHE A 15 15.42 22.29 15.21
CA PHE A 15 15.54 21.50 13.99
C PHE A 15 14.19 20.78 13.82
N ALA A 16 13.57 20.91 12.66
CA ALA A 16 12.41 20.11 12.32
C ALA A 16 12.79 18.63 12.44
N GLN A 17 11.98 17.86 13.11
CA GLN A 17 12.18 16.42 13.24
C GLN A 17 11.97 15.79 11.86
N SER A 18 12.94 15.04 11.36
CA SER A 18 12.79 14.21 10.17
C SER A 18 12.25 12.85 10.59
N GLY A 19 11.15 12.44 9.98
CA GLY A 19 10.49 11.17 10.29
C GLY A 19 9.75 11.14 11.64
N ILE A 20 9.25 9.94 11.98
CA ILE A 20 8.48 9.71 13.21
C ILE A 20 9.37 9.50 14.46
N GLY A 21 10.68 9.50 14.28
CA GLY A 21 11.66 9.22 15.33
C GLY A 21 12.17 7.77 15.33
N PRO A 22 13.24 7.49 16.11
CA PRO A 22 13.96 6.23 16.00
C PRO A 22 13.19 5.05 16.60
N ILE A 23 13.07 3.97 15.84
CA ILE A 23 12.51 2.68 16.29
C ILE A 23 13.67 1.84 16.85
N THR A 24 13.85 1.86 18.16
CA THR A 24 15.01 1.26 18.84
C THR A 24 14.74 -0.10 19.46
N HIS A 25 13.48 -0.48 19.64
CA HIS A 25 13.07 -1.70 20.31
C HIS A 25 12.17 -2.54 19.42
N SER A 26 12.37 -3.86 19.45
CA SER A 26 11.48 -4.83 18.81
C SER A 26 10.47 -5.34 19.83
N VAL A 27 9.20 -5.46 19.44
CA VAL A 27 8.16 -6.05 20.27
C VAL A 27 8.00 -7.55 19.97
N PRO A 28 7.54 -8.36 20.94
CA PRO A 28 7.30 -9.78 20.71
C PRO A 28 6.11 -9.97 19.75
N ASN A 29 6.14 -11.03 18.95
CA ASN A 29 5.02 -11.41 18.10
C ASN A 29 3.78 -11.77 18.95
N ALA A 30 2.62 -11.33 18.53
CA ALA A 30 1.36 -11.83 19.04
C ALA A 30 1.08 -13.23 18.49
N ARG A 31 0.58 -14.15 19.35
CA ARG A 31 0.34 -15.54 18.99
C ARG A 31 -1.14 -15.81 18.83
N GLN A 32 -1.49 -16.40 17.70
CA GLN A 32 -2.85 -16.77 17.35
C GLN A 32 -3.56 -17.64 18.40
N HIS A 33 -2.91 -18.71 18.86
CA HIS A 33 -3.54 -19.69 19.74
C HIS A 33 -3.39 -19.38 21.23
N VAL A 34 -3.04 -18.16 21.61
CA VAL A 34 -2.80 -17.75 23.00
C VAL A 34 -3.76 -16.63 23.42
N GLY A 35 -4.99 -17.00 23.74
CA GLY A 35 -5.98 -16.06 24.28
C GLY A 35 -6.26 -14.88 23.34
N ASN A 36 -6.49 -13.70 23.93
CA ASN A 36 -6.69 -12.45 23.19
C ASN A 36 -5.48 -11.52 23.43
N PRO A 37 -4.39 -11.67 22.70
CA PRO A 37 -3.23 -10.79 22.85
C PRO A 37 -3.60 -9.36 22.48
N ALA A 38 -3.14 -8.40 23.27
CA ALA A 38 -3.29 -6.98 22.95
C ALA A 38 -2.33 -6.57 21.83
N THR A 39 -2.71 -5.58 21.03
CA THR A 39 -1.80 -4.89 20.11
C THR A 39 -0.71 -4.18 20.90
N VAL A 40 0.55 -4.34 20.50
CA VAL A 40 1.73 -3.77 21.16
C VAL A 40 2.57 -3.01 20.14
N ILE A 41 3.02 -1.82 20.49
CA ILE A 41 3.93 -1.01 19.69
C ILE A 41 5.27 -0.82 20.42
N SER A 42 6.34 -0.56 19.66
CA SER A 42 7.68 -0.31 20.16
C SER A 42 7.73 0.77 21.23
N ALA A 43 8.58 0.57 22.24
CA ALA A 43 8.75 1.51 23.34
C ALA A 43 9.10 2.92 22.83
N GLY A 44 8.49 3.94 23.42
CA GLY A 44 8.58 5.33 22.97
C GLY A 44 7.46 5.75 22.03
N PHE A 45 6.61 4.82 21.58
CA PHE A 45 5.44 5.10 20.76
C PHE A 45 4.14 4.66 21.45
N SER A 46 3.03 5.20 20.98
CA SER A 46 1.68 4.77 21.35
C SER A 46 0.74 4.83 20.18
N LEU A 47 -0.31 4.01 20.21
CA LEU A 47 -1.41 4.04 19.26
C LEU A 47 -2.56 4.86 19.82
N ARG A 48 -3.00 5.87 19.09
CA ARG A 48 -4.15 6.70 19.44
C ARG A 48 -5.28 6.40 18.46
N ASN A 49 -6.41 5.88 18.96
CA ASN A 49 -7.58 5.64 18.12
C ASN A 49 -8.09 6.95 17.51
N VAL A 50 -8.22 6.96 16.19
CA VAL A 50 -8.75 8.06 15.39
C VAL A 50 -10.22 7.82 15.09
N VAL A 51 -10.56 6.67 14.53
CA VAL A 51 -11.91 6.26 14.16
C VAL A 51 -12.00 4.73 14.20
N GLN A 52 -13.21 4.22 14.38
CA GLN A 52 -13.49 2.78 14.37
C GLN A 52 -14.77 2.47 13.60
N GLY A 53 -14.97 1.22 13.24
CA GLY A 53 -16.02 0.78 12.34
C GLY A 53 -17.44 1.22 12.69
N THR A 54 -17.75 1.38 13.98
CA THR A 54 -19.06 1.83 14.48
C THR A 54 -19.26 3.33 14.55
N ASP A 55 -18.22 4.12 14.27
CA ASP A 55 -18.36 5.58 14.32
C ASP A 55 -19.30 6.08 13.22
N PRO A 56 -20.19 7.03 13.54
CA PRO A 56 -21.16 7.53 12.57
C PRO A 56 -20.48 8.28 11.42
N LEU A 57 -21.12 8.21 10.26
CA LEU A 57 -20.66 8.76 9.01
C LEU A 57 -21.71 9.71 8.43
N GLU A 58 -21.29 10.90 8.03
CA GLU A 58 -22.12 11.86 7.32
C GLU A 58 -22.31 11.41 5.87
N ASN A 59 -23.54 11.01 5.53
CA ASN A 59 -23.92 10.55 4.21
C ASN A 59 -25.20 11.24 3.75
N PRO A 60 -25.19 12.00 2.63
CA PRO A 60 -26.38 12.63 2.08
C PRO A 60 -27.54 11.66 1.78
N ASN A 61 -27.22 10.43 1.43
CA ASN A 61 -28.22 9.40 1.05
C ASN A 61 -28.70 8.54 2.24
N GLY A 62 -27.97 8.55 3.36
CA GLY A 62 -28.39 7.90 4.61
C GLY A 62 -28.38 6.37 4.61
N VAL A 63 -27.82 5.70 3.58
CA VAL A 63 -27.81 4.22 3.50
C VAL A 63 -26.58 3.62 4.12
N ILE A 64 -25.40 4.19 3.86
CA ILE A 64 -24.14 3.85 4.54
C ILE A 64 -24.01 4.86 5.68
N THR A 65 -23.99 4.42 6.92
CA THR A 65 -24.11 5.29 8.08
C THR A 65 -22.98 5.19 9.09
N ASN A 66 -22.09 4.22 8.90
CA ASN A 66 -20.95 3.99 9.79
C ASN A 66 -19.66 3.87 8.99
N PHE A 67 -18.52 4.16 9.65
CA PHE A 67 -17.20 4.13 9.04
C PHE A 67 -16.86 2.77 8.43
N GLY A 68 -16.97 1.69 9.16
CA GLY A 68 -16.57 0.34 8.74
C GLY A 68 -17.69 -0.70 8.80
N LEU A 69 -18.95 -0.27 8.82
CA LEU A 69 -20.09 -1.19 8.97
C LEU A 69 -21.26 -0.77 8.07
N LEU A 70 -21.67 -1.66 7.19
CA LEU A 70 -22.88 -1.46 6.38
C LEU A 70 -24.16 -1.68 7.20
N ASN A 71 -25.29 -1.14 6.73
CA ASN A 71 -26.57 -1.21 7.44
C ASN A 71 -27.12 -2.65 7.58
N ASP A 72 -26.69 -3.58 6.74
CA ASP A 72 -27.03 -5.01 6.84
C ASP A 72 -26.17 -5.78 7.86
N GLY A 73 -25.20 -5.08 8.50
CA GLY A 73 -24.26 -5.66 9.46
C GLY A 73 -22.99 -6.22 8.84
N THR A 74 -22.82 -6.10 7.52
CA THR A 74 -21.56 -6.47 6.85
C THR A 74 -20.45 -5.53 7.33
N LEU A 75 -19.33 -6.09 7.79
CA LEU A 75 -18.10 -5.35 8.03
C LEU A 75 -17.48 -4.99 6.69
N THR A 76 -16.84 -3.84 6.62
CA THR A 76 -15.94 -3.48 5.52
C THR A 76 -14.50 -3.67 5.96
N GLU A 77 -13.60 -3.64 5.03
CA GLU A 77 -12.18 -3.80 5.24
C GLU A 77 -11.50 -2.47 4.82
N PRO A 78 -11.37 -1.48 5.76
CA PRO A 78 -10.69 -0.22 5.45
C PRO A 78 -9.21 -0.51 5.24
N ASP A 79 -8.70 -0.16 4.07
CA ASP A 79 -7.36 -0.45 3.65
C ASP A 79 -6.45 0.78 3.66
N GLU A 80 -5.72 1.06 2.58
CA GLU A 80 -4.78 2.17 2.53
C GLU A 80 -5.42 3.52 2.80
N ASN A 81 -4.62 4.42 3.36
CA ASN A 81 -5.07 5.78 3.65
C ASN A 81 -4.09 6.83 3.14
N THR A 82 -4.61 8.03 2.89
CA THR A 82 -3.85 9.21 2.49
C THR A 82 -4.14 10.36 3.45
N TYR A 83 -3.11 10.86 4.13
CA TYR A 83 -3.21 12.04 4.99
C TYR A 83 -2.94 13.31 4.21
N LEU A 84 -3.85 14.31 4.29
CA LEU A 84 -3.72 15.61 3.62
C LEU A 84 -4.03 16.78 4.55
N VAL A 85 -3.32 17.87 4.32
CA VAL A 85 -3.52 19.17 4.97
C VAL A 85 -3.84 20.22 3.92
N PHE A 86 -5.09 20.67 3.86
CA PHE A 86 -5.50 21.69 2.90
C PHE A 86 -5.20 23.10 3.38
N ALA A 87 -4.95 24.01 2.45
CA ALA A 87 -4.78 25.43 2.75
C ALA A 87 -6.05 26.09 3.30
N SER A 88 -7.23 25.57 2.94
CA SER A 88 -8.54 26.03 3.38
C SER A 88 -9.52 24.86 3.51
N ASN A 89 -10.68 25.08 4.14
CA ASN A 89 -11.76 24.12 4.22
C ASN A 89 -12.15 23.58 2.84
N PRO A 90 -12.03 22.26 2.57
CA PRO A 90 -12.35 21.66 1.26
C PRO A 90 -13.87 21.49 1.03
N GLY A 91 -14.70 21.87 2.00
CA GLY A 91 -16.16 21.69 1.95
C GLY A 91 -16.62 20.29 2.38
N GLY A 92 -17.93 20.10 2.34
CA GLY A 92 -18.59 18.84 2.69
C GLY A 92 -20.08 18.87 2.41
N PRO A 93 -20.85 17.82 2.74
CA PRO A 93 -22.28 17.73 2.51
C PRO A 93 -23.08 18.86 3.16
N THR A 94 -22.70 19.29 4.36
CA THR A 94 -23.38 20.37 5.07
C THR A 94 -22.83 21.72 4.61
N GLN A 95 -23.65 22.45 3.83
CA GLN A 95 -23.26 23.74 3.28
C GLN A 95 -22.91 24.76 4.39
N GLY A 96 -21.76 25.41 4.26
CA GLY A 96 -21.31 26.45 5.19
C GLY A 96 -20.69 25.92 6.49
N TYR A 97 -20.63 24.61 6.69
CA TYR A 97 -19.91 24.00 7.80
C TYR A 97 -18.40 24.06 7.58
N ASP A 98 -17.64 24.38 8.62
CA ASP A 98 -16.18 24.36 8.56
C ASP A 98 -15.66 22.97 8.96
N TYR A 99 -15.25 22.19 7.98
CA TYR A 99 -14.67 20.87 8.17
C TYR A 99 -13.19 20.92 8.57
N GLY A 100 -12.56 22.11 8.68
CA GLY A 100 -11.15 22.20 9.00
C GLY A 100 -10.24 21.94 7.80
N ARG A 101 -9.02 21.41 8.06
CA ARG A 101 -7.98 21.28 7.05
C ARG A 101 -7.22 19.96 7.06
N HIS A 102 -7.25 19.19 8.15
CA HIS A 102 -6.49 17.95 8.31
C HIS A 102 -7.40 16.74 8.15
N PHE A 103 -7.11 15.90 7.15
CA PHE A 103 -7.97 14.78 6.80
C PHE A 103 -7.18 13.51 6.50
N ILE A 104 -7.80 12.36 6.81
CA ILE A 104 -7.43 11.06 6.25
C ILE A 104 -8.50 10.66 5.25
N PHE A 105 -8.07 10.25 4.07
CA PHE A 105 -8.90 9.62 3.05
C PHE A 105 -8.60 8.12 3.09
N GLN A 106 -9.65 7.29 3.08
CA GLN A 106 -9.49 5.85 3.22
C GLN A 106 -10.43 5.11 2.28
N GLY A 107 -9.88 4.13 1.55
CA GLY A 107 -10.63 3.13 0.82
C GLY A 107 -11.24 2.11 1.78
N HIS A 108 -12.35 1.51 1.39
CA HIS A 108 -12.96 0.39 2.11
C HIS A 108 -13.20 -0.71 1.11
N GLU A 109 -12.53 -1.81 1.28
CA GLU A 109 -12.79 -3.02 0.55
C GLU A 109 -14.18 -3.54 0.91
N ASN A 110 -14.89 -3.95 -0.09
CA ASN A 110 -16.13 -4.68 -0.01
C ASN A 110 -16.52 -5.20 -1.39
N GLY A 111 -16.97 -6.43 -1.45
CA GLY A 111 -17.42 -7.02 -2.69
C GLY A 111 -18.78 -6.53 -3.16
N GLY A 112 -19.21 -6.98 -4.34
CA GLY A 112 -20.58 -6.80 -4.82
C GLY A 112 -20.98 -5.35 -5.17
N GLY A 113 -20.01 -4.49 -5.50
CA GLY A 113 -20.26 -3.10 -5.86
C GLY A 113 -20.60 -2.20 -4.68
N LYS A 114 -20.16 -2.56 -3.47
CA LYS A 114 -20.47 -1.85 -2.22
C LYS A 114 -19.24 -1.22 -1.55
N ALA A 115 -18.07 -1.26 -2.18
CA ALA A 115 -16.88 -0.58 -1.71
C ALA A 115 -17.10 0.95 -1.72
N TYR A 116 -16.48 1.66 -0.79
CA TYR A 116 -16.65 3.10 -0.67
C TYR A 116 -15.39 3.81 -0.17
N VAL A 117 -15.40 5.13 -0.26
CA VAL A 117 -14.32 6.00 0.20
C VAL A 117 -14.84 6.92 1.28
N THR A 118 -14.10 7.04 2.37
CA THR A 118 -14.37 7.97 3.47
C THR A 118 -13.30 9.04 3.58
N ARG A 119 -13.70 10.16 4.16
CA ARG A 119 -12.80 11.23 4.59
C ARG A 119 -12.98 11.45 6.10
N VAL A 120 -11.97 11.14 6.89
CA VAL A 120 -11.94 11.31 8.33
C VAL A 120 -11.34 12.67 8.67
N ASN A 121 -12.09 13.50 9.38
CA ASN A 121 -11.68 14.82 9.80
C ASN A 121 -10.92 14.75 11.14
N LEU A 122 -9.73 15.32 11.18
CA LEU A 122 -8.87 15.32 12.37
C LEU A 122 -8.95 16.61 13.20
N ASP A 123 -9.63 17.65 12.68
CA ASP A 123 -9.76 18.95 13.37
C ASP A 123 -11.01 19.04 14.23
N ILE A 124 -12.02 18.21 13.98
CA ILE A 124 -13.32 18.29 14.66
C ILE A 124 -13.63 17.01 15.44
N THR A 125 -14.41 17.18 16.49
CA THR A 125 -14.86 16.08 17.36
C THR A 125 -16.37 15.82 17.26
N ASP A 126 -17.10 16.64 16.48
CA ASP A 126 -18.54 16.45 16.26
C ASP A 126 -18.76 15.17 15.44
N PRO A 127 -19.36 14.13 16.03
CA PRO A 127 -19.55 12.86 15.35
C PRO A 127 -20.44 12.95 14.11
N ALA A 128 -21.29 13.98 14.00
CA ALA A 128 -22.16 14.19 12.85
C ALA A 128 -21.40 14.62 11.58
N HIS A 129 -20.19 15.16 11.73
CA HIS A 129 -19.40 15.76 10.64
C HIS A 129 -17.95 15.25 10.57
N ARG A 130 -17.59 14.32 11.50
CA ARG A 130 -16.22 13.84 11.61
C ARG A 130 -15.80 12.91 10.48
N VAL A 131 -16.70 12.07 10.02
CA VAL A 131 -16.47 11.16 8.89
C VAL A 131 -17.45 11.48 7.78
N THR A 132 -16.95 11.71 6.57
CA THR A 132 -17.77 12.02 5.39
C THR A 132 -17.64 10.92 4.36
N LEU A 133 -18.77 10.43 3.81
CA LEU A 133 -18.78 9.51 2.66
C LEU A 133 -18.52 10.28 1.36
N LEU A 134 -17.51 9.84 0.60
CA LEU A 134 -17.13 10.47 -0.67
C LEU A 134 -17.71 9.76 -1.91
N THR A 135 -18.09 8.50 -1.79
CA THR A 135 -18.70 7.71 -2.85
C THR A 135 -20.11 7.27 -2.44
N PRO A 136 -21.09 8.20 -2.40
CA PRO A 136 -22.44 7.88 -1.96
C PRO A 136 -23.06 6.85 -2.91
N GLY A 137 -23.52 5.74 -2.33
CA GLY A 137 -24.22 4.70 -3.07
C GLY A 137 -25.64 5.10 -3.48
N ASP A 138 -26.29 4.23 -4.24
CA ASP A 138 -27.72 4.30 -4.52
C ASP A 138 -28.57 4.03 -3.25
N SER A 139 -29.88 3.95 -3.40
CA SER A 139 -30.81 3.68 -2.30
C SER A 139 -30.62 2.30 -1.63
N ASN A 140 -29.80 1.41 -2.19
CA ASN A 140 -29.46 0.10 -1.65
C ASN A 140 -28.01 0.04 -1.10
N GLY A 141 -27.28 1.16 -1.13
CA GLY A 141 -25.87 1.24 -0.74
C GLY A 141 -24.89 0.74 -1.80
N THR A 142 -25.35 0.53 -3.05
CA THR A 142 -24.49 0.14 -4.15
C THR A 142 -23.75 1.36 -4.69
N THR A 143 -22.45 1.36 -4.61
CA THR A 143 -21.57 2.45 -5.08
C THR A 143 -21.10 2.24 -6.51
N GLY A 144 -21.12 1.00 -6.97
CA GLY A 144 -20.56 0.57 -8.26
C GLY A 144 -19.08 0.22 -8.20
N PHE A 145 -18.45 0.33 -7.03
CA PHE A 145 -17.05 -0.01 -6.80
C PHE A 145 -16.92 -1.27 -5.97
N SER A 146 -15.84 -2.02 -6.15
CA SER A 146 -15.53 -3.24 -5.39
C SER A 146 -14.06 -3.20 -4.94
N SER A 147 -13.79 -3.70 -3.74
CA SER A 147 -12.45 -3.87 -3.15
C SER A 147 -11.57 -2.65 -3.39
N ILE A 148 -11.93 -1.51 -2.78
CA ILE A 148 -11.10 -0.29 -2.85
C ILE A 148 -9.99 -0.40 -1.85
N ASP A 149 -8.78 -0.50 -2.36
CA ASP A 149 -7.55 -0.78 -1.66
C ASP A 149 -6.62 0.45 -1.58
N GLY A 150 -5.59 0.52 -2.43
CA GLY A 150 -4.58 1.57 -2.44
C GLY A 150 -5.12 2.98 -2.61
N SER A 151 -4.40 3.94 -2.04
CA SER A 151 -4.82 5.33 -1.99
C SER A 151 -3.64 6.29 -2.13
N THR A 152 -3.76 7.29 -2.98
CA THR A 152 -2.77 8.37 -3.09
C THR A 152 -3.39 9.70 -3.53
N TYR A 153 -2.67 10.79 -3.27
CA TYR A 153 -3.02 12.11 -3.78
C TYR A 153 -2.02 12.56 -4.84
N ASP A 154 -2.53 12.95 -5.99
CA ASP A 154 -1.73 13.56 -7.07
C ASP A 154 -1.87 15.09 -7.04
N PRO A 155 -0.78 15.82 -6.73
CA PRO A 155 -0.81 17.29 -6.68
C PRO A 155 -0.93 17.96 -8.05
N PHE A 156 -0.70 17.24 -9.15
CA PHE A 156 -0.76 17.81 -10.50
C PHE A 156 -2.18 17.86 -11.02
N SER A 157 -2.95 16.81 -10.87
CA SER A 157 -4.39 16.76 -11.20
C SER A 157 -5.26 17.27 -10.05
N ASN A 158 -4.70 17.40 -8.82
CA ASN A 158 -5.42 17.75 -7.60
C ASN A 158 -6.51 16.73 -7.28
N SER A 159 -6.22 15.45 -7.55
CA SER A 159 -7.13 14.32 -7.41
C SER A 159 -6.59 13.29 -6.41
N LEU A 160 -7.51 12.54 -5.83
CA LEU A 160 -7.21 11.27 -5.18
C LEU A 160 -7.37 10.15 -6.22
N PHE A 161 -6.41 9.24 -6.25
CA PHE A 161 -6.49 7.98 -6.95
C PHE A 161 -6.62 6.85 -5.93
N LEU A 162 -7.58 5.96 -6.19
CA LEU A 162 -7.78 4.75 -5.42
C LEU A 162 -7.77 3.56 -6.36
N THR A 163 -7.15 2.49 -5.94
CA THR A 163 -7.11 1.24 -6.68
C THR A 163 -8.25 0.32 -6.26
N GLN A 164 -8.45 -0.73 -7.02
CA GLN A 164 -9.44 -1.77 -6.75
C GLN A 164 -8.80 -3.14 -6.95
N GLU A 165 -8.66 -3.91 -5.89
CA GLU A 165 -8.23 -5.31 -5.92
C GLU A 165 -9.40 -6.23 -6.31
N ALA A 166 -10.03 -5.97 -7.44
CA ALA A 166 -11.18 -6.73 -7.93
C ALA A 166 -10.86 -7.57 -9.18
N GLY A 167 -9.60 -8.00 -9.32
CA GLY A 167 -9.11 -8.80 -10.44
C GLY A 167 -9.42 -8.13 -11.78
N SER A 168 -9.96 -8.88 -12.75
CA SER A 168 -10.29 -8.33 -14.08
C SER A 168 -11.40 -7.26 -14.07
N ASN A 169 -12.07 -7.03 -12.96
CA ASN A 169 -13.11 -6.01 -12.81
C ASN A 169 -12.61 -4.78 -12.01
N GLY A 170 -11.41 -4.87 -11.44
CA GLY A 170 -10.75 -3.78 -10.75
C GLY A 170 -10.18 -2.73 -11.68
N GLY A 171 -9.42 -1.82 -11.12
CA GLY A 171 -8.76 -0.72 -11.84
C GLY A 171 -8.51 0.48 -10.94
N VAL A 172 -8.49 1.68 -11.51
CA VAL A 172 -8.28 2.93 -10.75
C VAL A 172 -9.51 3.80 -10.80
N ILE A 173 -9.86 4.37 -9.63
CA ILE A 173 -10.88 5.40 -9.45
C ILE A 173 -10.16 6.73 -9.24
N GLU A 174 -10.59 7.77 -9.93
CA GLU A 174 -10.19 9.15 -9.67
C GLU A 174 -11.35 9.91 -9.04
N LEU A 175 -11.07 10.70 -8.01
CA LEU A 175 -12.05 11.61 -7.40
C LEU A 175 -11.37 12.87 -6.87
N SER A 176 -12.15 13.98 -6.78
CA SER A 176 -11.65 15.21 -6.20
C SER A 176 -11.49 15.07 -4.68
N ALA A 177 -10.35 15.51 -4.14
CA ALA A 177 -10.14 15.60 -2.70
C ALA A 177 -11.01 16.69 -2.03
N ALA A 178 -11.49 17.68 -2.79
CA ALA A 178 -12.46 18.68 -2.35
C ALA A 178 -13.90 18.23 -2.64
N TRP A 179 -14.87 18.85 -1.96
CA TRP A 179 -16.28 18.56 -2.16
C TRP A 179 -16.87 19.38 -3.33
N PRO A 180 -17.68 18.79 -4.22
CA PRO A 180 -18.06 17.38 -4.32
C PRO A 180 -16.96 16.50 -4.93
N PRO A 181 -16.87 15.22 -4.53
CA PRO A 181 -15.75 14.35 -4.91
C PRO A 181 -15.77 13.86 -6.37
N ASN A 182 -16.93 13.77 -7.02
CA ASN A 182 -17.10 13.37 -8.42
C ASN A 182 -16.31 12.13 -8.85
N PRO A 183 -16.51 10.95 -8.23
CA PRO A 183 -15.74 9.74 -8.54
C PRO A 183 -16.02 9.22 -9.94
N HIS A 184 -14.97 8.77 -10.65
CA HIS A 184 -15.07 8.09 -11.94
C HIS A 184 -13.91 7.10 -12.14
N THR A 185 -14.07 6.15 -13.06
CA THR A 185 -13.07 5.10 -13.31
C THR A 185 -12.17 5.46 -14.47
N LEU A 186 -10.91 5.00 -14.41
CA LEU A 186 -9.88 5.18 -15.45
C LEU A 186 -9.59 3.89 -16.24
N TYR A 187 -10.55 2.95 -16.32
CA TYR A 187 -10.37 1.61 -16.89
C TYR A 187 -9.88 1.59 -18.35
N GLY A 188 -10.26 2.59 -19.15
CA GLY A 188 -9.80 2.71 -20.51
C GLY A 188 -8.47 3.48 -20.67
N ILE A 189 -7.92 4.00 -19.57
CA ILE A 189 -6.68 4.77 -19.55
C ILE A 189 -5.56 3.97 -18.89
N LEU A 190 -5.82 3.44 -17.70
CA LEU A 190 -4.86 2.68 -16.88
C LEU A 190 -5.06 1.17 -16.97
N GLY A 191 -6.14 0.72 -17.64
CA GLY A 191 -6.52 -0.69 -17.71
C GLY A 191 -7.31 -1.15 -16.48
N GLN A 192 -7.67 -2.43 -16.53
CA GLN A 192 -8.31 -3.17 -15.45
C GLN A 192 -7.35 -4.26 -14.96
N GLY A 193 -7.28 -4.43 -13.64
CA GLY A 193 -6.45 -5.39 -12.92
C GLY A 193 -6.82 -5.40 -11.44
N GLY A 194 -6.29 -6.33 -10.66
CA GLY A 194 -6.30 -6.28 -9.20
C GLY A 194 -5.21 -5.32 -8.74
N PHE A 195 -5.48 -4.02 -8.81
CA PHE A 195 -4.48 -3.03 -8.44
C PHE A 195 -4.54 -2.72 -6.95
N GLU A 196 -3.35 -2.66 -6.36
CA GLU A 196 -3.04 -2.37 -4.99
C GLU A 196 -2.40 -0.97 -4.88
N GLY A 197 -1.12 -0.87 -4.53
CA GLY A 197 -0.43 0.41 -4.39
C GLY A 197 -0.45 1.29 -5.64
N ILE A 198 -0.59 2.62 -5.45
CA ILE A 198 -0.52 3.63 -6.51
C ILE A 198 0.19 4.88 -6.01
N HIS A 199 1.24 5.36 -6.72
CA HIS A 199 2.08 6.47 -6.26
C HIS A 199 2.50 7.39 -7.40
N PRO A 200 2.23 8.71 -7.33
CA PRO A 200 2.76 9.66 -8.30
C PRO A 200 4.25 9.96 -8.05
N ASP A 201 4.99 10.20 -9.14
CA ASP A 201 6.33 10.77 -9.07
C ASP A 201 6.32 12.30 -9.27
N ASP A 202 7.49 12.95 -9.20
CA ASP A 202 7.63 14.41 -9.36
C ASP A 202 7.39 14.90 -10.80
N GLN A 203 7.23 14.01 -11.77
CA GLN A 203 6.85 14.32 -13.14
C GLN A 203 5.35 14.14 -13.40
N GLY A 204 4.64 13.52 -12.45
CA GLY A 204 3.23 13.17 -12.56
C GLY A 204 3.00 11.82 -13.25
N ASN A 205 4.04 10.98 -13.36
CA ASN A 205 3.83 9.59 -13.73
C ASN A 205 3.27 8.83 -12.54
N LEU A 206 2.46 7.79 -12.78
CA LEU A 206 1.89 6.94 -11.73
C LEU A 206 2.59 5.58 -11.75
N LEU A 207 3.18 5.19 -10.62
CA LEU A 207 3.62 3.82 -10.34
C LEU A 207 2.40 3.06 -9.81
N ILE A 208 2.10 1.89 -10.38
CA ILE A 208 0.91 1.10 -10.03
C ILE A 208 1.35 -0.34 -9.81
N ILE A 209 0.88 -0.95 -8.74
CA ILE A 209 1.19 -2.31 -8.33
C ILE A 209 -0.04 -3.18 -8.52
N GLU A 210 0.16 -4.41 -8.97
CA GLU A 210 -0.94 -5.37 -9.20
C GLU A 210 -0.76 -6.60 -8.32
N ASP A 211 -1.78 -6.95 -7.55
CA ASP A 211 -1.97 -8.33 -7.08
C ASP A 211 -2.93 -9.08 -8.02
N ALA A 212 -2.42 -10.12 -8.60
CA ALA A 212 -3.19 -11.05 -9.40
C ALA A 212 -2.72 -12.47 -9.09
N GLY A 213 -3.49 -13.19 -8.31
CA GLY A 213 -3.17 -14.55 -7.90
C GLY A 213 -2.80 -15.46 -9.08
N GLY A 214 -1.68 -16.15 -8.97
CA GLY A 214 -1.20 -17.08 -9.99
C GLY A 214 -1.80 -18.48 -9.87
N VAL A 215 -1.56 -19.33 -10.86
CA VAL A 215 -1.95 -20.74 -10.82
C VAL A 215 -1.22 -21.46 -9.69
N ALA A 216 -1.97 -22.19 -8.86
CA ALA A 216 -1.41 -23.01 -7.78
C ALA A 216 -0.72 -24.27 -8.36
N VAL A 217 0.55 -24.47 -8.03
CA VAL A 217 1.38 -25.57 -8.48
C VAL A 217 1.91 -26.41 -7.30
N GLN A 218 2.40 -27.60 -7.62
CA GLN A 218 3.00 -28.50 -6.63
C GLN A 218 4.24 -27.89 -5.96
N ILE A 219 4.41 -28.15 -4.67
CA ILE A 219 5.60 -27.73 -3.91
C ILE A 219 6.84 -28.58 -4.23
N ASP A 220 6.65 -29.80 -4.77
CA ASP A 220 7.72 -30.63 -5.32
C ASP A 220 7.43 -30.85 -6.82
N PRO A 221 8.26 -30.32 -7.71
CA PRO A 221 8.05 -30.45 -9.15
C PRO A 221 8.22 -31.91 -9.66
N ASN A 222 8.79 -32.80 -8.85
CA ASN A 222 9.01 -34.21 -9.20
C ASN A 222 7.90 -35.12 -8.65
N ASP A 223 7.05 -34.64 -7.75
CA ASP A 223 5.91 -35.41 -7.21
C ASP A 223 4.58 -34.75 -7.59
N PRO A 224 3.84 -35.33 -8.56
CA PRO A 224 2.54 -34.78 -8.99
C PRO A 224 1.46 -34.88 -7.88
N ASN A 225 1.70 -35.63 -6.80
CA ASN A 225 0.80 -35.77 -5.67
C ASN A 225 1.16 -34.80 -4.51
N SER A 226 2.26 -34.07 -4.61
CA SER A 226 2.62 -33.08 -3.58
C SER A 226 1.59 -31.96 -3.53
N PRO A 227 1.40 -31.30 -2.37
CA PRO A 227 0.42 -30.21 -2.24
C PRO A 227 0.64 -29.11 -3.26
N LYS A 228 -0.46 -28.56 -3.79
CA LYS A 228 -0.45 -27.36 -4.62
C LYS A 228 -0.55 -26.12 -3.73
N ALA A 229 0.57 -25.67 -3.20
CA ALA A 229 0.67 -24.55 -2.28
C ALA A 229 1.63 -23.45 -2.77
N ALA A 230 2.37 -23.70 -3.86
CA ALA A 230 3.15 -22.67 -4.53
C ALA A 230 2.31 -21.98 -5.61
N LYS A 231 2.59 -20.72 -5.90
CA LYS A 231 1.88 -19.93 -6.92
C LYS A 231 2.84 -19.54 -8.04
N GLN A 232 2.35 -19.63 -9.29
CA GLN A 232 3.04 -19.06 -10.45
C GLN A 232 3.10 -17.53 -10.30
N PRO A 233 4.26 -16.88 -10.53
CA PRO A 233 4.30 -15.42 -10.66
C PRO A 233 3.36 -14.94 -11.78
N ASN A 234 2.44 -13.99 -11.47
CA ASN A 234 1.35 -13.61 -12.37
C ASN A 234 0.99 -12.12 -12.36
N SER A 235 1.63 -11.33 -11.48
CA SER A 235 1.33 -9.92 -11.22
C SER A 235 2.44 -9.02 -11.72
N PHE A 236 2.13 -7.76 -12.03
CA PHE A 236 3.07 -6.86 -12.67
C PHE A 236 3.19 -5.53 -11.93
N VAL A 237 4.35 -4.86 -12.13
CA VAL A 237 4.62 -3.49 -11.69
C VAL A 237 4.50 -2.59 -12.90
N TYR A 238 3.62 -1.58 -12.85
CA TYR A 238 3.35 -0.68 -13.97
C TYR A 238 3.83 0.73 -13.70
N ARG A 239 4.06 1.46 -14.80
CA ARG A 239 4.25 2.91 -14.82
C ARG A 239 3.34 3.51 -15.87
N PHE A 240 2.53 4.50 -15.50
CA PHE A 240 1.76 5.28 -16.47
C PHE A 240 2.39 6.65 -16.68
N ILE A 241 2.60 7.03 -17.93
CA ILE A 241 3.12 8.34 -18.35
C ILE A 241 1.95 9.12 -18.98
N PRO A 242 1.35 10.10 -18.27
CA PRO A 242 0.23 10.84 -18.79
C PRO A 242 0.64 11.80 -19.91
N LYS A 243 -0.23 12.01 -20.91
CA LYS A 243 -0.08 13.07 -21.91
C LYS A 243 -0.20 14.45 -21.27
N ASP A 244 -1.08 14.56 -20.30
CA ASP A 244 -1.31 15.75 -19.51
C ASP A 244 -1.43 15.33 -18.03
N ARG A 245 -0.40 15.63 -17.25
CA ARG A 245 -0.35 15.30 -15.83
C ARG A 245 -1.41 16.02 -14.99
N THR A 246 -2.04 17.06 -15.55
CA THR A 246 -3.13 17.78 -14.88
C THR A 246 -4.51 17.20 -15.21
N ASN A 247 -4.57 16.23 -16.12
CA ASN A 247 -5.79 15.55 -16.56
C ASN A 247 -5.47 14.13 -17.03
N ILE A 248 -5.48 13.19 -16.15
CA ILE A 248 -5.14 11.78 -16.44
C ILE A 248 -6.10 11.18 -17.49
N SER A 249 -7.35 11.60 -17.49
CA SER A 249 -8.35 11.17 -18.48
C SER A 249 -8.02 11.59 -19.93
N ALA A 250 -7.04 12.48 -20.15
CA ALA A 250 -6.53 12.79 -21.49
C ALA A 250 -5.74 11.63 -22.14
N GLY A 251 -5.42 10.58 -21.35
CA GLY A 251 -4.69 9.42 -21.81
C GLY A 251 -3.18 9.51 -21.61
N GLY A 252 -2.48 8.53 -22.08
CA GLY A 252 -1.03 8.39 -21.92
C GLY A 252 -0.55 7.02 -22.34
N VAL A 253 0.63 6.65 -21.85
CA VAL A 253 1.29 5.38 -22.14
C VAL A 253 1.42 4.58 -20.85
N LEU A 254 0.80 3.41 -20.80
CA LEU A 254 1.01 2.42 -19.74
C LEU A 254 2.19 1.51 -20.12
N GLN A 255 3.10 1.35 -19.19
CA GLN A 255 4.28 0.49 -19.32
C GLN A 255 4.32 -0.49 -18.16
N ALA A 256 4.95 -1.65 -18.36
CA ALA A 256 5.21 -2.61 -17.31
C ALA A 256 6.72 -2.91 -17.19
N LEU A 257 7.17 -3.24 -15.97
CA LEU A 257 8.56 -3.54 -15.68
C LEU A 257 8.96 -4.87 -16.32
N GLN A 258 10.12 -4.90 -17.02
CA GLN A 258 10.74 -6.11 -17.56
C GLN A 258 12.13 -6.25 -16.95
N VAL A 259 12.40 -7.36 -16.29
CA VAL A 259 13.70 -7.71 -15.68
C VAL A 259 14.40 -8.75 -16.54
N THR A 260 15.69 -8.55 -16.78
CA THR A 260 16.54 -9.43 -17.57
C THR A 260 17.56 -10.12 -16.65
N VAL A 261 17.52 -11.45 -16.62
CA VAL A 261 18.48 -12.29 -15.89
C VAL A 261 19.30 -13.07 -16.93
N ASP A 262 20.63 -13.02 -16.81
CA ASP A 262 21.57 -13.67 -17.73
C ASP A 262 21.31 -13.36 -19.21
N GLY A 263 20.89 -12.12 -19.51
CA GLY A 263 20.62 -11.65 -20.87
C GLY A 263 19.27 -12.13 -21.45
N GLN A 264 18.41 -12.75 -20.65
CA GLN A 264 17.07 -13.19 -21.05
C GLN A 264 16.01 -12.52 -20.17
N PRO A 265 14.93 -11.95 -20.73
CA PRO A 265 13.84 -11.41 -19.93
C PRO A 265 13.10 -12.53 -19.18
N ILE A 266 12.70 -12.25 -17.94
CA ILE A 266 11.75 -13.10 -17.22
C ILE A 266 10.37 -12.81 -17.81
N VAL A 267 9.69 -13.84 -18.33
CA VAL A 267 8.36 -13.69 -18.94
C VAL A 267 7.39 -14.76 -18.42
N PHE A 268 6.11 -14.47 -18.55
CA PHE A 268 5.03 -15.38 -18.16
C PHE A 268 4.79 -16.46 -19.22
N HIS A 269 4.69 -17.73 -18.81
CA HIS A 269 4.36 -18.86 -19.69
C HIS A 269 3.04 -19.51 -19.25
N ALA A 270 1.95 -19.21 -19.94
CA ALA A 270 0.61 -19.72 -19.60
C ALA A 270 0.54 -21.26 -19.57
N ASN A 271 1.34 -21.97 -20.34
CA ASN A 271 1.33 -23.42 -20.46
C ASN A 271 2.39 -24.11 -19.58
N ASP A 272 3.18 -23.35 -18.82
CA ASP A 272 4.23 -23.90 -17.96
C ASP A 272 4.29 -23.22 -16.58
N PRO A 273 3.18 -23.22 -15.79
CA PRO A 273 3.17 -22.55 -14.49
C PRO A 273 4.17 -23.16 -13.50
N LEU A 274 4.45 -24.46 -13.60
CA LEU A 274 5.45 -25.12 -12.77
C LEU A 274 6.88 -24.68 -13.13
N GLY A 275 7.18 -24.60 -14.44
CA GLY A 275 8.45 -24.09 -14.94
C GLY A 275 8.70 -22.64 -14.54
N ASP A 276 7.71 -21.75 -14.66
CA ASP A 276 7.82 -20.36 -14.20
C ASP A 276 8.13 -20.28 -12.70
N THR A 277 7.41 -21.07 -11.88
CA THR A 277 7.58 -21.07 -10.41
C THR A 277 8.97 -21.55 -9.99
N PHE A 278 9.53 -22.57 -10.65
CA PHE A 278 10.81 -23.18 -10.30
C PHE A 278 11.97 -22.74 -11.18
N SER A 279 11.78 -21.73 -12.04
CA SER A 279 12.82 -21.29 -12.97
C SER A 279 14.13 -20.90 -12.24
N GLN A 280 15.25 -21.04 -12.96
CA GLN A 280 16.54 -20.55 -12.46
C GLN A 280 16.51 -19.02 -12.35
N GLN A 281 15.85 -18.35 -13.30
CA GLN A 281 15.73 -16.89 -13.29
C GLN A 281 15.02 -16.36 -12.03
N GLN A 282 13.97 -17.05 -11.53
CA GLN A 282 13.34 -16.68 -10.27
C GLN A 282 14.28 -16.89 -9.06
N LEU A 283 15.12 -17.93 -9.08
CA LEU A 283 16.14 -18.13 -8.04
C LEU A 283 17.17 -17.00 -8.07
N ASP A 284 17.67 -16.65 -9.24
CA ASP A 284 18.70 -15.63 -9.43
C ASP A 284 18.16 -14.24 -9.07
N LEU A 285 16.91 -13.94 -9.45
CA LEU A 285 16.21 -12.70 -9.10
C LEU A 285 16.10 -12.51 -7.58
N HIS A 286 15.90 -13.59 -6.81
CA HIS A 286 15.77 -13.59 -5.36
C HIS A 286 17.10 -13.82 -4.61
N THR A 287 18.24 -13.84 -5.32
CA THR A 287 19.56 -14.03 -4.69
C THR A 287 20.06 -12.70 -4.13
N LEU A 288 20.23 -12.64 -2.81
CA LEU A 288 20.75 -11.45 -2.11
C LEU A 288 22.12 -11.04 -2.65
N GLY A 289 22.32 -9.74 -2.81
CA GLY A 289 23.58 -9.17 -3.29
C GLY A 289 23.76 -9.21 -4.81
N THR A 290 22.75 -9.67 -5.55
CA THR A 290 22.70 -9.57 -7.02
C THR A 290 21.84 -8.39 -7.45
N SER A 291 22.06 -7.92 -8.69
CA SER A 291 21.29 -6.82 -9.28
C SER A 291 21.14 -7.11 -10.77
N TRP A 292 19.92 -6.98 -11.28
CA TRP A 292 19.57 -7.39 -12.64
C TRP A 292 19.06 -6.18 -13.44
N PRO A 293 19.45 -6.06 -14.73
CA PRO A 293 18.94 -5.00 -15.59
C PRO A 293 17.43 -5.02 -15.71
N ALA A 294 16.83 -3.84 -15.67
CA ALA A 294 15.40 -3.65 -15.87
C ALA A 294 15.10 -2.52 -16.84
N THR A 295 14.00 -2.67 -17.58
CA THR A 295 13.48 -1.68 -18.51
C THR A 295 11.96 -1.64 -18.42
N TRP A 296 11.34 -0.66 -19.07
CA TRP A 296 9.91 -0.56 -19.17
C TRP A 296 9.46 -0.96 -20.58
N VAL A 297 8.51 -1.88 -20.69
CA VAL A 297 7.88 -2.26 -21.97
C VAL A 297 6.51 -1.59 -22.07
N THR A 298 6.20 -0.95 -23.20
CA THR A 298 4.88 -0.36 -23.43
C THR A 298 3.86 -1.47 -23.58
N VAL A 299 2.79 -1.40 -22.80
CA VAL A 299 1.70 -2.39 -22.82
C VAL A 299 0.39 -1.81 -23.33
N HIS A 300 0.23 -0.48 -23.27
CA HIS A 300 -0.91 0.23 -23.85
C HIS A 300 -0.54 1.68 -24.14
N ASP A 301 -0.97 2.20 -25.28
CA ASP A 301 -0.85 3.62 -25.66
C ASP A 301 -2.20 4.11 -26.16
N THR A 302 -2.81 5.05 -25.45
CA THR A 302 -4.17 5.53 -25.75
C THR A 302 -4.29 6.20 -27.13
N ASP A 303 -3.18 6.65 -27.76
CA ASP A 303 -3.18 7.18 -29.13
C ASP A 303 -3.24 6.09 -30.19
N ILE A 304 -2.78 4.89 -29.85
CA ILE A 304 -2.68 3.75 -30.76
C ILE A 304 -3.82 2.77 -30.51
N ASP A 305 -4.05 2.44 -29.24
CA ASP A 305 -4.94 1.35 -28.80
C ASP A 305 -6.34 1.87 -28.43
N GLY A 306 -6.49 3.20 -28.27
CA GLY A 306 -7.75 3.84 -27.88
C GLY A 306 -7.96 3.85 -26.34
N THR A 307 -9.20 4.17 -25.95
CA THR A 307 -9.59 4.35 -24.53
C THR A 307 -10.72 3.41 -24.10
N ALA A 308 -10.92 2.30 -24.78
CA ALA A 308 -11.82 1.26 -24.31
C ALA A 308 -11.20 0.52 -23.11
N PRO A 309 -11.98 0.07 -22.11
CA PRO A 309 -11.47 -0.76 -21.03
C PRO A 309 -10.71 -1.99 -21.55
N PHE A 310 -9.57 -2.30 -20.93
CA PHE A 310 -8.70 -3.43 -21.32
C PHE A 310 -8.08 -4.08 -20.08
N SER A 311 -7.65 -5.35 -20.18
CA SER A 311 -6.91 -6.02 -19.11
C SER A 311 -5.44 -5.63 -19.17
N ALA A 312 -4.95 -4.91 -18.15
CA ALA A 312 -3.55 -4.55 -18.01
C ALA A 312 -2.66 -5.79 -17.86
N ASN A 313 -3.10 -6.78 -17.07
CA ASN A 313 -2.40 -8.06 -16.87
C ASN A 313 -2.23 -8.83 -18.20
N ALA A 314 -3.29 -8.97 -18.97
CA ALA A 314 -3.20 -9.63 -20.28
C ALA A 314 -2.26 -8.88 -21.25
N ALA A 315 -2.30 -7.55 -21.26
CA ALA A 315 -1.42 -6.71 -22.06
C ALA A 315 0.04 -6.84 -21.62
N ALA A 316 0.33 -6.82 -20.32
CA ALA A 316 1.67 -7.01 -19.76
C ALA A 316 2.28 -8.36 -20.19
N LYS A 317 1.50 -9.45 -20.09
CA LYS A 317 1.89 -10.78 -20.56
C LYS A 317 2.19 -10.81 -22.08
N ALA A 318 1.31 -10.19 -22.85
CA ALA A 318 1.46 -10.16 -24.32
C ALA A 318 2.72 -9.40 -24.78
N HIS A 319 3.17 -8.42 -23.99
CA HIS A 319 4.34 -7.60 -24.28
C HIS A 319 5.61 -8.05 -23.54
N GLY A 320 5.56 -9.20 -22.84
CA GLY A 320 6.73 -9.80 -22.19
C GLY A 320 7.24 -9.06 -20.97
N ALA A 321 6.36 -8.41 -20.22
CA ALA A 321 6.69 -7.88 -18.90
C ALA A 321 7.04 -9.00 -17.93
N SER A 322 7.80 -8.69 -16.89
CA SER A 322 8.22 -9.67 -15.87
C SER A 322 7.17 -9.84 -14.79
N PRO A 323 6.69 -11.09 -14.57
CA PRO A 323 5.74 -11.39 -13.53
C PRO A 323 6.41 -11.56 -12.17
N PHE A 324 5.74 -11.10 -11.12
CA PHE A 324 6.09 -11.28 -9.71
C PHE A 324 5.01 -12.08 -8.97
N LYS A 325 5.31 -12.50 -7.72
CA LYS A 325 4.39 -13.26 -6.88
C LYS A 325 3.56 -12.34 -6.00
N ARG A 326 2.46 -11.80 -6.54
CA ARG A 326 1.54 -10.95 -5.79
C ARG A 326 2.25 -9.75 -5.13
N PRO A 327 2.76 -8.77 -5.90
CA PRO A 327 3.15 -7.48 -5.33
C PRO A 327 1.89 -6.76 -4.82
N GLU A 328 1.99 -6.20 -3.63
CA GLU A 328 0.89 -5.48 -2.99
C GLU A 328 1.12 -3.98 -3.12
N ASN A 329 2.26 -3.49 -2.64
CA ASN A 329 2.50 -2.06 -2.60
C ASN A 329 3.90 -1.67 -3.09
N ALA A 330 4.12 -0.36 -3.20
CA ALA A 330 5.42 0.23 -3.46
C ALA A 330 5.58 1.57 -2.72
N GLN A 331 6.81 2.05 -2.60
CA GLN A 331 7.06 3.41 -2.12
C GLN A 331 8.38 3.95 -2.68
N PHE A 332 8.37 5.20 -3.14
CA PHE A 332 9.59 5.89 -3.56
C PHE A 332 10.51 6.19 -2.37
N PHE A 333 11.79 5.91 -2.53
CA PHE A 333 12.80 6.15 -1.50
C PHE A 333 13.01 7.66 -1.29
N PRO A 334 12.83 8.17 -0.06
CA PRO A 334 12.95 9.60 0.20
C PRO A 334 14.31 10.16 -0.17
N GLY A 335 14.30 11.28 -0.91
CA GLY A 335 15.51 11.95 -1.35
C GLY A 335 16.23 11.33 -2.55
N SER A 336 15.71 10.24 -3.12
CA SER A 336 16.25 9.63 -4.35
C SER A 336 15.90 10.40 -5.62
N SER A 337 15.16 11.50 -5.54
CA SER A 337 14.59 12.21 -6.70
C SER A 337 13.70 11.28 -7.55
N PHE A 338 12.95 10.38 -6.89
CA PHE A 338 12.10 9.36 -7.53
C PHE A 338 12.85 8.40 -8.47
N LEU A 339 14.16 8.25 -8.26
CA LEU A 339 14.97 7.30 -9.02
C LEU A 339 15.09 5.93 -8.32
N THR A 340 14.66 5.82 -7.09
CA THR A 340 14.64 4.55 -6.35
C THR A 340 13.25 4.34 -5.76
N PHE A 341 12.72 3.12 -5.91
CA PHE A 341 11.52 2.70 -5.20
C PHE A 341 11.65 1.26 -4.71
N PHE A 342 10.84 0.91 -3.72
CA PHE A 342 10.71 -0.45 -3.20
C PHE A 342 9.31 -0.94 -3.52
N PHE A 343 9.15 -2.25 -3.72
CA PHE A 343 7.85 -2.92 -3.84
C PHE A 343 7.91 -4.30 -3.22
N ASP A 344 6.80 -4.84 -2.76
CA ASP A 344 6.76 -6.02 -1.91
C ASP A 344 5.78 -7.11 -2.37
N PRO A 345 6.27 -8.12 -3.11
CA PRO A 345 5.50 -9.34 -3.33
C PRO A 345 5.20 -10.09 -2.03
N THR A 346 3.92 -10.35 -1.75
CA THR A 346 3.46 -11.13 -0.58
C THR A 346 3.84 -12.62 -0.65
N GLY A 347 4.03 -13.18 -1.84
CA GLY A 347 4.50 -14.55 -2.03
C GLY A 347 3.38 -15.60 -2.15
N ASP A 348 3.59 -16.78 -1.53
CA ASP A 348 2.67 -17.91 -1.67
C ASP A 348 1.62 -18.00 -0.55
N THR A 349 1.79 -17.28 0.56
CA THR A 349 0.91 -17.28 1.75
C THR A 349 0.58 -18.67 2.31
N ASP A 350 1.53 -19.59 2.25
CA ASP A 350 1.39 -20.97 2.75
C ASP A 350 2.73 -21.51 3.27
N ALA A 351 2.75 -21.92 4.54
CA ALA A 351 3.98 -22.43 5.18
C ALA A 351 4.51 -23.73 4.54
N ARG A 352 3.68 -24.50 3.84
CA ARG A 352 4.15 -25.69 3.11
C ARG A 352 5.05 -25.28 1.95
N SER A 353 4.72 -24.22 1.24
CA SER A 353 5.56 -23.62 0.22
C SER A 353 6.79 -22.97 0.84
N GLY A 354 6.59 -22.09 1.80
CA GLY A 354 7.66 -21.36 2.48
C GLY A 354 8.71 -22.27 3.14
N ASN A 355 8.30 -23.41 3.71
CA ASN A 355 9.21 -24.40 4.29
C ASN A 355 9.91 -25.29 3.24
N THR A 356 9.56 -25.19 1.95
CA THR A 356 10.24 -25.88 0.87
C THR A 356 11.46 -25.07 0.42
N PRO A 357 12.71 -25.50 0.66
CA PRO A 357 13.89 -24.66 0.44
C PRO A 357 14.01 -24.09 -0.97
N ALA A 358 13.61 -24.85 -1.99
CA ALA A 358 13.64 -24.41 -3.37
C ALA A 358 12.66 -23.28 -3.67
N LEU A 359 11.52 -23.24 -2.97
CA LEU A 359 10.48 -22.22 -3.09
C LEU A 359 10.79 -21.01 -2.19
N ALA A 360 11.26 -21.26 -0.94
CA ALA A 360 11.72 -20.20 -0.05
C ALA A 360 12.77 -19.30 -0.73
N ALA A 361 13.74 -19.93 -1.42
CA ALA A 361 14.76 -19.22 -2.21
C ALA A 361 14.21 -18.49 -3.44
N ARG A 362 12.92 -18.61 -3.74
CA ARG A 362 12.19 -17.96 -4.84
C ARG A 362 11.02 -17.09 -4.34
N GLY A 363 11.14 -16.58 -3.12
CA GLY A 363 10.18 -15.64 -2.54
C GLY A 363 8.84 -16.26 -2.10
N ALA A 364 8.81 -17.55 -1.71
CA ALA A 364 7.57 -18.16 -1.23
C ALA A 364 7.03 -17.53 0.06
N TRP A 365 7.89 -17.01 0.92
CA TRP A 365 7.52 -16.28 2.13
C TRP A 365 7.16 -14.81 1.89
N GLY A 366 7.31 -14.33 0.65
CA GLY A 366 7.29 -12.92 0.30
C GLY A 366 8.70 -12.34 0.16
N SER A 367 8.76 -11.12 -0.33
CA SER A 367 10.02 -10.40 -0.57
C SER A 367 9.78 -8.91 -0.66
N ILE A 368 10.85 -8.13 -0.48
CA ILE A 368 10.85 -6.71 -0.81
C ILE A 368 11.96 -6.49 -1.83
N PHE A 369 11.61 -5.93 -2.98
CA PHE A 369 12.55 -5.56 -4.01
C PHE A 369 12.88 -4.07 -3.96
N ARG A 370 14.09 -3.75 -4.41
CA ARG A 370 14.55 -2.38 -4.68
C ARG A 370 14.77 -2.23 -6.17
N VAL A 371 14.25 -1.14 -6.72
CA VAL A 371 14.48 -0.71 -8.11
C VAL A 371 15.25 0.59 -8.10
N ASP A 372 16.40 0.64 -8.78
CA ASP A 372 17.19 1.84 -8.98
C ASP A 372 17.15 2.22 -10.46
N LEU A 373 16.50 3.33 -10.78
CA LEU A 373 16.33 3.82 -12.16
C LEU A 373 17.50 4.70 -12.58
N THR A 374 17.78 4.73 -13.88
CA THR A 374 18.65 5.71 -14.50
C THR A 374 18.03 7.12 -14.45
N ALA A 375 18.84 8.15 -14.68
CA ALA A 375 18.37 9.55 -14.61
C ALA A 375 17.25 9.89 -15.60
N ASP A 376 17.16 9.17 -16.72
CA ASP A 376 16.07 9.30 -17.70
C ASP A 376 14.84 8.43 -17.37
N ARG A 377 14.93 7.63 -16.29
CA ARG A 377 13.89 6.72 -15.79
C ARG A 377 13.45 5.63 -16.77
N ASN A 378 14.14 5.43 -17.88
CA ASN A 378 13.74 4.46 -18.91
C ASN A 378 14.31 3.06 -18.69
N SER A 379 15.33 2.95 -17.86
CA SER A 379 15.95 1.68 -17.47
C SER A 379 16.46 1.77 -16.04
N GLY A 380 16.98 0.68 -15.54
CA GLY A 380 17.52 0.62 -14.18
C GLY A 380 17.99 -0.77 -13.83
N THR A 381 17.99 -1.06 -12.55
CA THR A 381 18.28 -2.38 -12.00
C THR A 381 17.27 -2.75 -10.93
N VAL A 382 16.98 -4.04 -10.81
CA VAL A 382 16.19 -4.65 -9.74
C VAL A 382 17.10 -5.52 -8.89
N SER A 383 16.97 -5.41 -7.58
CA SER A 383 17.66 -6.25 -6.61
C SER A 383 16.72 -6.65 -5.48
N ILE A 384 16.95 -7.81 -4.88
CA ILE A 384 16.24 -8.22 -3.68
C ILE A 384 16.80 -7.44 -2.48
N PHE A 385 15.91 -6.75 -1.74
CA PHE A 385 16.25 -6.05 -0.50
C PHE A 385 15.98 -6.91 0.73
N VAL A 386 14.79 -7.53 0.81
CA VAL A 386 14.43 -8.51 1.83
C VAL A 386 13.93 -9.77 1.14
N LEU A 387 14.50 -10.91 1.48
CA LEU A 387 13.93 -12.23 1.19
C LEU A 387 13.22 -12.71 2.45
N GLY A 388 11.92 -12.94 2.35
CA GLY A 388 11.09 -13.34 3.48
C GLY A 388 11.45 -14.70 4.07
N ASP A 389 11.04 -14.89 5.31
CA ASP A 389 11.16 -16.13 6.07
C ASP A 389 9.94 -16.33 6.97
N ALA A 390 9.93 -17.35 7.83
CA ALA A 390 8.80 -17.63 8.71
C ALA A 390 8.54 -16.55 9.80
N ASP A 391 9.47 -15.62 10.02
CA ASP A 391 9.30 -14.47 10.92
C ASP A 391 8.89 -13.20 10.19
N HIS A 392 9.35 -13.03 8.94
CA HIS A 392 9.13 -11.89 8.07
C HIS A 392 8.48 -12.39 6.78
N SER A 393 7.16 -12.36 6.71
CA SER A 393 6.45 -12.99 5.58
C SER A 393 5.22 -12.20 5.16
N SER A 394 4.81 -12.41 3.92
CA SER A 394 3.57 -11.85 3.39
C SER A 394 3.55 -10.34 3.54
N PHE A 395 4.55 -9.69 2.96
CA PHE A 395 4.65 -8.23 2.97
C PHE A 395 3.51 -7.64 2.14
N ASP A 396 2.99 -6.53 2.63
CA ASP A 396 1.83 -5.87 2.07
C ASP A 396 2.08 -4.36 1.95
N ASN A 397 1.60 -3.52 2.87
CA ASN A 397 1.79 -2.07 2.76
C ASN A 397 3.22 -1.62 3.08
N LEU A 398 3.73 -0.65 2.33
CA LEU A 398 5.05 -0.04 2.50
C LEU A 398 4.98 1.46 2.77
N THR A 399 5.83 1.95 3.68
CA THR A 399 6.10 3.39 3.83
C THR A 399 7.48 3.63 4.45
N PHE A 400 7.98 4.86 4.44
CA PHE A 400 9.21 5.23 5.13
C PHE A 400 8.90 5.99 6.41
N SER A 401 9.45 5.52 7.56
CA SER A 401 9.36 6.26 8.83
C SER A 401 10.29 7.46 8.88
N ASP A 402 11.38 7.38 8.16
CA ASP A 402 12.41 8.41 7.92
C ASP A 402 13.18 8.06 6.63
N ASP A 403 14.27 8.79 6.33
CA ASP A 403 15.10 8.56 5.13
C ASP A 403 16.04 7.34 5.24
N HIS A 404 15.97 6.57 6.31
CA HIS A 404 16.82 5.39 6.55
C HIS A 404 16.04 4.12 6.91
N THR A 405 14.74 4.23 7.20
CA THR A 405 13.95 3.13 7.73
C THR A 405 12.69 2.92 6.90
N LEU A 406 12.61 1.77 6.25
CA LEU A 406 11.42 1.27 5.58
C LEU A 406 10.54 0.55 6.60
N LEU A 407 9.25 0.88 6.64
CA LEU A 407 8.22 0.11 7.33
C LEU A 407 7.48 -0.77 6.32
N SER A 408 7.17 -2.01 6.71
CA SER A 408 6.31 -2.90 5.92
C SER A 408 5.34 -3.61 6.85
N ALA A 409 4.08 -3.62 6.49
CA ALA A 409 3.04 -4.43 7.11
C ALA A 409 3.09 -5.87 6.60
N GLU A 410 2.51 -6.80 7.35
CA GLU A 410 2.31 -8.19 6.95
C GLU A 410 0.82 -8.45 6.79
N ASP A 411 0.44 -9.14 5.70
CA ASP A 411 -0.84 -9.85 5.59
C ASP A 411 -0.57 -11.35 5.41
N ARG A 412 -0.63 -12.08 6.50
CA ARG A 412 -0.45 -13.54 6.48
C ARG A 412 -1.73 -14.29 6.14
N GLY A 413 -2.86 -13.66 6.39
CA GLY A 413 -4.17 -14.26 6.32
C GLY A 413 -4.34 -15.47 7.27
N ASP A 414 -5.55 -15.95 7.39
CA ASP A 414 -5.94 -17.06 8.29
C ASP A 414 -5.07 -18.32 8.13
N THR A 415 -4.64 -18.62 6.90
CA THR A 415 -3.86 -19.85 6.62
C THR A 415 -2.49 -19.80 7.32
N LEU A 416 -1.72 -18.74 7.15
CA LEU A 416 -0.41 -18.62 7.78
C LEU A 416 -0.52 -18.34 9.27
N HIS A 417 -1.53 -17.61 9.74
CA HIS A 417 -1.82 -17.44 11.16
C HIS A 417 -1.94 -18.80 11.84
N GLY A 418 -2.78 -19.69 11.30
CA GLY A 418 -2.96 -21.04 11.81
C GLY A 418 -1.71 -21.91 11.73
N GLN A 419 -1.00 -21.87 10.61
CA GLN A 419 0.18 -22.69 10.35
C GLN A 419 1.39 -22.28 11.20
N LEU A 420 1.59 -20.98 11.44
CA LEU A 420 2.76 -20.43 12.14
C LEU A 420 2.48 -20.12 13.61
N ASN A 421 1.22 -20.06 14.03
CA ASN A 421 0.80 -19.54 15.33
C ASN A 421 1.34 -18.13 15.60
N LYS A 422 1.23 -17.25 14.60
CA LYS A 422 1.66 -15.86 14.61
C LYS A 422 0.57 -14.99 14.02
N LEU A 423 0.32 -13.83 14.62
CA LEU A 423 -0.47 -12.75 14.04
C LEU A 423 0.43 -11.77 13.31
N ASP A 424 -0.16 -10.81 12.62
CA ASP A 424 0.55 -9.89 11.77
C ASP A 424 1.31 -8.81 12.53
N SER A 425 2.23 -8.20 11.84
CA SER A 425 3.15 -7.21 12.40
C SER A 425 3.43 -6.11 11.39
N VAL A 426 3.88 -4.96 11.89
CA VAL A 426 4.59 -3.97 11.10
C VAL A 426 6.08 -4.07 11.43
N TRP A 427 6.89 -4.24 10.42
CA TRP A 427 8.34 -4.36 10.53
C TRP A 427 9.05 -3.06 10.12
N ALA A 428 10.19 -2.81 10.75
CA ALA A 428 11.10 -1.72 10.43
C ALA A 428 12.44 -2.29 9.93
N PHE A 429 12.83 -1.94 8.71
CA PHE A 429 14.04 -2.37 8.04
C PHE A 429 14.96 -1.19 7.80
N ALA A 430 16.23 -1.29 8.22
CA ALA A 430 17.24 -0.30 7.85
C ALA A 430 17.53 -0.41 6.34
N THR A 431 17.38 0.68 5.58
CA THR A 431 17.48 0.68 4.10
C THR A 431 18.89 0.37 3.58
N ASP A 432 19.90 0.51 4.43
CA ASP A 432 21.30 0.18 4.14
C ASP A 432 21.74 -1.20 4.68
N GLY A 433 20.83 -1.95 5.29
CA GLY A 433 21.14 -3.24 5.91
C GLY A 433 22.01 -3.17 7.16
N SER A 434 22.24 -1.98 7.73
CA SER A 434 23.14 -1.76 8.88
C SER A 434 22.64 -2.35 10.19
N ALA A 435 21.33 -2.66 10.28
CA ALA A 435 20.70 -3.20 11.48
C ALA A 435 19.71 -4.32 11.14
N PRO A 436 19.52 -5.29 12.05
CA PRO A 436 18.49 -6.30 11.86
C PRO A 436 17.09 -5.66 11.89
N ALA A 437 16.15 -6.31 11.22
CA ALA A 437 14.74 -5.93 11.25
C ALA A 437 14.21 -5.86 12.68
N ARG A 438 13.30 -4.91 12.95
CA ARG A 438 12.63 -4.76 14.24
C ARG A 438 11.13 -4.83 14.04
N ARG A 439 10.44 -5.64 14.84
CA ARG A 439 9.00 -5.63 14.88
C ARG A 439 8.54 -4.35 15.58
N PHE A 440 8.02 -3.42 14.79
CA PHE A 440 7.57 -2.11 15.28
C PHE A 440 6.21 -2.19 15.95
N VAL A 441 5.26 -2.85 15.29
CA VAL A 441 3.93 -3.14 15.83
C VAL A 441 3.73 -4.65 15.79
N ALA A 442 3.18 -5.24 16.82
CA ALA A 442 2.60 -6.57 16.81
C ALA A 442 1.10 -6.42 16.97
N LEU A 443 0.34 -6.68 15.92
CA LEU A 443 -1.11 -6.60 15.94
C LEU A 443 -1.66 -7.72 16.82
N GLY A 444 -2.49 -7.37 17.78
CA GLY A 444 -3.16 -8.32 18.65
C GLY A 444 -4.59 -8.59 18.18
N ARG A 445 -5.31 -9.42 18.93
CA ARG A 445 -6.72 -9.67 18.67
C ARG A 445 -7.58 -8.44 19.01
N ASP A 446 -8.58 -8.20 18.19
CA ASP A 446 -9.68 -7.31 18.53
C ASP A 446 -10.49 -7.92 19.69
N HIS A 447 -10.89 -7.11 20.66
CA HIS A 447 -11.71 -7.56 21.78
C HIS A 447 -13.21 -7.40 21.52
N THR A 448 -13.62 -7.00 20.33
CA THR A 448 -15.01 -6.88 19.93
C THR A 448 -15.57 -8.23 19.50
N SER A 449 -16.89 -8.35 19.47
CA SER A 449 -17.58 -9.53 18.95
C SER A 449 -17.60 -9.58 17.42
N ARG A 450 -16.94 -8.62 16.76
CA ARG A 450 -16.93 -8.45 15.30
C ARG A 450 -15.68 -8.97 14.64
N GLU A 451 -14.68 -9.41 15.39
CA GLU A 451 -13.47 -9.96 14.82
C GLU A 451 -13.80 -11.16 13.93
N HIS A 452 -13.34 -11.12 12.70
CA HIS A 452 -13.46 -12.20 11.74
C HIS A 452 -12.37 -13.25 11.99
N GLY A 453 -12.76 -14.38 12.55
CA GLY A 453 -11.90 -15.55 12.66
C GLY A 453 -10.53 -15.22 13.22
N GLU A 454 -9.53 -15.43 12.42
CA GLU A 454 -8.13 -15.31 12.79
C GLU A 454 -7.39 -14.21 12.01
N ASP A 455 -8.07 -13.62 11.05
CA ASP A 455 -7.55 -12.54 10.25
C ASP A 455 -7.48 -11.24 11.06
N ASN A 456 -6.35 -10.53 11.01
CA ASN A 456 -6.20 -9.30 11.75
C ASN A 456 -5.15 -8.38 11.11
N GLU A 457 -5.25 -8.17 9.87
CA GLU A 457 -4.35 -7.46 8.98
C GLU A 457 -4.09 -6.00 9.41
N PRO A 458 -2.81 -5.57 9.53
CA PRO A 458 -2.42 -4.18 9.64
C PRO A 458 -2.24 -3.58 8.25
N THR A 459 -3.10 -2.66 7.87
CA THR A 459 -3.06 -1.97 6.59
C THR A 459 -3.03 -0.45 6.75
N GLY A 460 -3.12 0.31 5.68
CA GLY A 460 -3.14 1.77 5.73
C GLY A 460 -1.92 2.37 6.42
N LEU A 461 -0.76 1.71 6.27
CA LEU A 461 0.49 2.16 6.88
C LEU A 461 1.03 3.39 6.15
N HIS A 462 0.82 4.58 6.74
CA HIS A 462 1.11 5.85 6.08
C HIS A 462 1.92 6.79 6.97
N VAL A 463 2.96 7.40 6.42
CA VAL A 463 3.79 8.42 7.08
C VAL A 463 3.91 9.63 6.16
N SER A 464 3.35 10.76 6.57
CA SER A 464 3.32 11.95 5.72
C SER A 464 3.17 13.25 6.52
N ALA A 465 3.77 14.32 6.03
CA ALA A 465 3.49 15.68 6.46
C ALA A 465 2.13 16.20 5.93
N GLY A 466 1.52 15.48 5.01
CA GLY A 466 0.19 15.80 4.47
C GLY A 466 0.18 16.96 3.47
N GLY A 467 1.33 17.38 2.95
CA GLY A 467 1.39 18.47 1.99
C GLY A 467 0.71 18.12 0.66
N THR A 468 0.16 19.14 -0.01
CA THR A 468 -0.61 18.98 -1.26
C THR A 468 0.13 19.52 -2.49
N SER A 469 1.44 19.71 -2.41
CA SER A 469 2.28 20.13 -3.54
C SER A 469 3.22 19.03 -4.01
N ALA A 470 3.72 19.13 -5.24
CA ALA A 470 4.67 18.14 -5.77
C ALA A 470 5.96 18.02 -4.96
N SER A 471 6.36 19.07 -4.23
CA SER A 471 7.51 19.03 -3.32
C SER A 471 7.26 18.23 -2.03
N ASP A 472 6.02 17.89 -1.75
CA ASP A 472 5.58 17.21 -0.52
C ASP A 472 5.15 15.75 -0.77
N LEU A 473 5.29 15.27 -2.01
CA LEU A 473 4.97 13.89 -2.37
C LEU A 473 5.71 12.87 -1.49
N PRO A 474 5.08 11.75 -1.12
CA PRO A 474 5.76 10.58 -0.58
C PRO A 474 6.92 10.17 -1.49
N GLY A 475 8.14 10.04 -0.92
CA GLY A 475 9.41 9.94 -1.69
C GLY A 475 10.24 11.22 -1.69
N THR A 476 9.72 12.33 -1.19
CA THR A 476 10.51 13.56 -0.93
C THR A 476 10.91 13.65 0.55
N LEU A 477 12.02 14.34 0.84
CA LEU A 477 12.41 14.63 2.22
C LEU A 477 11.43 15.61 2.91
N ASN A 478 10.77 16.48 2.15
CA ASN A 478 9.77 17.40 2.71
C ASN A 478 8.58 16.66 3.29
N ASN A 479 8.17 15.54 2.70
CA ASN A 479 7.10 14.70 3.23
C ASN A 479 7.41 14.15 4.63
N LEU A 480 8.69 14.06 4.99
CA LEU A 480 9.14 13.55 6.28
C LEU A 480 9.43 14.66 7.32
N VAL A 481 9.12 15.93 7.02
CA VAL A 481 9.29 17.04 7.96
C VAL A 481 8.09 17.13 8.90
N ASN A 482 8.25 16.77 10.17
CA ASN A 482 7.19 16.67 11.17
C ASN A 482 5.98 15.85 10.68
N PRO A 483 6.18 14.63 10.20
CA PRO A 483 5.10 13.84 9.64
C PRO A 483 4.17 13.33 10.73
N ARG A 484 2.95 13.00 10.34
CA ARG A 484 2.06 12.12 11.10
C ARG A 484 2.15 10.71 10.54
N ALA A 485 1.91 9.72 11.40
CA ALA A 485 1.92 8.33 11.01
C ALA A 485 0.62 7.65 11.40
N PHE A 486 0.13 6.76 10.53
CA PHE A 486 -1.14 6.07 10.71
C PHE A 486 -0.98 4.60 10.38
N VAL A 487 -1.83 3.78 10.95
CA VAL A 487 -1.99 2.35 10.64
C VAL A 487 -3.44 1.96 10.93
N THR A 488 -4.00 1.12 10.09
CA THR A 488 -5.36 0.59 10.23
C THR A 488 -5.30 -0.87 10.66
N ARG A 489 -6.22 -1.30 11.51
CA ARG A 489 -6.62 -2.71 11.61
C ARG A 489 -7.78 -2.89 10.65
N GLN A 490 -7.60 -3.70 9.62
CA GLN A 490 -8.58 -3.88 8.56
C GLN A 490 -9.82 -4.62 9.06
N HIS A 491 -9.63 -5.69 9.84
CA HIS A 491 -10.70 -6.57 10.31
C HIS A 491 -11.18 -6.25 11.74
N GLY A 492 -12.32 -6.80 12.13
CA GLY A 492 -12.92 -6.64 13.44
C GLY A 492 -13.64 -5.31 13.59
N ASP A 493 -13.17 -4.44 14.50
CA ASP A 493 -13.76 -3.12 14.71
C ASP A 493 -13.19 -2.03 13.79
N ASN A 494 -12.38 -2.41 12.78
CA ASN A 494 -11.85 -1.53 11.74
C ASN A 494 -11.19 -0.26 12.30
N GLN A 495 -10.23 -0.42 13.19
CA GLN A 495 -9.65 0.71 13.91
C GLN A 495 -8.55 1.39 13.10
N LEU A 496 -8.70 2.67 12.81
CA LEU A 496 -7.63 3.54 12.35
C LEU A 496 -6.93 4.16 13.55
N TRP A 497 -5.63 3.95 13.67
CA TRP A 497 -4.80 4.54 14.72
C TRP A 497 -3.81 5.55 14.15
N GLU A 498 -3.55 6.59 14.92
CA GLU A 498 -2.36 7.42 14.77
C GLU A 498 -1.23 6.87 15.64
N ILE A 499 -0.07 6.72 15.06
CA ILE A 499 1.17 6.37 15.75
C ILE A 499 1.79 7.64 16.29
N VAL A 500 1.86 7.76 17.62
CA VAL A 500 2.36 8.95 18.31
C VAL A 500 3.72 8.66 18.93
N ASN A 501 4.73 9.45 18.59
CA ASN A 501 6.02 9.43 19.27
C ASN A 501 5.89 10.17 20.61
N ASN A 502 6.27 9.52 21.71
CA ASN A 502 6.21 10.04 23.08
C ASN A 502 7.59 10.40 23.64
N GLN A 503 8.65 10.39 22.79
CA GLN A 503 10.04 10.67 23.21
C GLN A 503 10.36 12.16 23.22
#